data_570d30927bc33ab94ceda23f265dfd81
#
_entry.id   570d30927bc33ab94ceda23f265dfd81
#
_cell.length_a   1.000
_cell.length_b   1.000
_cell.length_c   1.000
_cell.angle_alpha   90.00
_cell.angle_beta   90.00
_cell.angle_gamma   90.00
#
_symmetry.space_group_name_H-M   'P 1'
#
loop_
_entity.id
_entity.type
_entity.pdbx_description
1 polymer ?
#
loop_
_entity_poly.entity_id
_entity_poly.type
_entity_poly.pdbx_seq_one_letter_code
_entity_poly.pdbx_strand_id
1 'polypeptide(L)'
;DDQSIYAWRGARPENLVQLQDDFPKLKIVKLEQNYRSTARILKAANTLIANNEHVFEKQLWSELGYGDPLRVIRCADEQAEASQVVAVILDHKLRKRTRFGDYAILYRGNHQSRLVELALQQQQVPYHLSGGTSFFARNEVKDIMSYLRLVLNPNDDNAFLRIANVPRRKLGASTLEALGNFANGQHCSLSQACTRIDSENI
;
A
#
# COMPACT_ATOMS: atom_id res chain seq x y z
N ASP A 1 -10.08 2.82 -23.29
CA ASP A 1 -8.77 2.80 -23.92
C ASP A 1 -7.74 3.55 -23.07
N ASP A 2 -7.97 4.82 -22.69
CA ASP A 2 -6.98 5.63 -21.94
C ASP A 2 -6.65 5.12 -20.53
N GLN A 3 -7.42 4.20 -19.97
CA GLN A 3 -7.11 3.52 -18.70
C GLN A 3 -6.31 2.22 -18.89
N SER A 4 -5.85 1.94 -20.11
CA SER A 4 -5.06 0.75 -20.43
C SER A 4 -3.61 0.91 -19.94
N ILE A 5 -3.41 0.86 -18.63
CA ILE A 5 -2.10 1.04 -17.96
C ILE A 5 -1.25 -0.24 -17.88
N TYR A 6 -1.71 -1.33 -18.52
CA TYR A 6 -1.02 -2.62 -18.51
C TYR A 6 -0.32 -2.94 -19.85
N ALA A 7 0.05 -1.95 -20.65
CA ALA A 7 0.78 -2.15 -21.91
C ALA A 7 2.04 -3.01 -21.71
N TRP A 8 2.76 -2.82 -20.61
CA TRP A 8 3.92 -3.63 -20.21
C TRP A 8 3.60 -5.10 -19.88
N ARG A 9 2.32 -5.44 -19.73
CA ARG A 9 1.80 -6.82 -19.61
C ARG A 9 1.15 -7.32 -20.90
N GLY A 10 1.32 -6.62 -22.01
CA GLY A 10 0.79 -7.00 -23.31
C GLY A 10 -0.63 -6.49 -23.59
N ALA A 11 -1.18 -5.57 -22.78
CA ALA A 11 -2.44 -4.93 -23.12
C ALA A 11 -2.25 -4.02 -24.36
N ARG A 12 -3.09 -4.18 -25.35
CA ARG A 12 -3.08 -3.42 -26.62
C ARG A 12 -4.42 -2.72 -26.80
N PRO A 13 -4.51 -1.41 -26.57
CA PRO A 13 -5.75 -0.65 -26.82
C PRO A 13 -6.17 -0.65 -28.29
N GLU A 14 -5.21 -0.86 -29.21
CA GLU A 14 -5.43 -0.96 -30.65
C GLU A 14 -6.36 -2.13 -31.03
N ASN A 15 -6.48 -3.15 -30.19
CA ASN A 15 -7.44 -4.25 -30.40
C ASN A 15 -8.90 -3.76 -30.50
N LEU A 16 -9.22 -2.61 -29.88
CA LEU A 16 -10.53 -1.99 -29.99
C LEU A 16 -10.78 -1.40 -31.38
N VAL A 17 -9.75 -0.92 -32.07
CA VAL A 17 -9.82 -0.46 -33.46
C VAL A 17 -10.02 -1.66 -34.36
N GLN A 18 -9.19 -2.69 -34.18
CA GLN A 18 -9.25 -3.93 -34.95
C GLN A 18 -10.65 -4.58 -34.91
N LEU A 19 -11.32 -4.48 -33.75
CA LEU A 19 -12.68 -5.00 -33.62
C LEU A 19 -13.68 -4.32 -34.56
N GLN A 20 -13.49 -3.05 -34.89
CA GLN A 20 -14.33 -2.34 -35.85
C GLN A 20 -14.09 -2.84 -37.31
N ASP A 21 -12.85 -3.14 -37.63
CA ASP A 21 -12.47 -3.67 -38.93
C ASP A 21 -13.01 -5.10 -39.12
N ASP A 22 -12.89 -5.92 -38.05
CA ASP A 22 -13.41 -7.30 -38.06
C ASP A 22 -14.93 -7.35 -38.07
N PHE A 23 -15.61 -6.37 -37.49
CA PHE A 23 -17.07 -6.30 -37.38
C PHE A 23 -17.63 -4.97 -37.95
N PRO A 24 -17.78 -4.79 -39.25
CA PRO A 24 -18.19 -3.52 -39.86
C PRO A 24 -19.58 -3.00 -39.43
N LYS A 25 -20.42 -3.87 -38.84
CA LYS A 25 -21.74 -3.51 -38.31
C LYS A 25 -21.75 -3.25 -36.83
N LEU A 26 -20.57 -3.17 -36.19
CA LEU A 26 -20.43 -2.94 -34.77
C LEU A 26 -21.02 -1.59 -34.38
N LYS A 27 -21.92 -1.61 -33.40
CA LYS A 27 -22.46 -0.39 -32.80
C LYS A 27 -21.60 0.00 -31.60
N ILE A 28 -20.97 1.15 -31.67
CA ILE A 28 -20.17 1.71 -30.58
C ILE A 28 -21.07 2.56 -29.68
N VAL A 29 -21.08 2.26 -28.41
CA VAL A 29 -21.75 3.05 -27.37
C VAL A 29 -20.70 3.57 -26.39
N LYS A 30 -20.59 4.90 -26.28
CA LYS A 30 -19.66 5.55 -25.34
C LYS A 30 -20.39 5.87 -24.04
N LEU A 31 -19.82 5.43 -22.90
CA LEU A 31 -20.34 5.72 -21.57
C LEU A 31 -19.58 6.93 -21.02
N GLU A 32 -20.06 8.14 -21.30
CA GLU A 32 -19.39 9.40 -20.99
C GLU A 32 -19.89 10.04 -19.69
N GLN A 33 -21.07 9.66 -19.23
CA GLN A 33 -21.60 10.17 -17.96
C GLN A 33 -20.86 9.53 -16.77
N ASN A 34 -20.29 10.39 -15.94
CA ASN A 34 -19.58 10.00 -14.72
C ASN A 34 -20.44 10.33 -13.49
N TYR A 35 -20.63 9.34 -12.61
CA TYR A 35 -21.47 9.44 -11.41
C TYR A 35 -20.65 9.59 -10.12
N ARG A 36 -19.31 9.65 -10.23
CA ARG A 36 -18.40 9.68 -9.08
C ARG A 36 -17.89 11.09 -8.77
N SER A 37 -17.50 11.81 -9.82
CA SER A 37 -16.72 13.05 -9.69
C SER A 37 -17.51 14.27 -10.15
N THR A 38 -17.23 15.42 -9.53
CA THR A 38 -17.79 16.70 -9.93
C THR A 38 -17.18 17.21 -11.23
N ALA A 39 -17.85 18.16 -11.86
CA ALA A 39 -17.46 18.70 -13.18
C ALA A 39 -16.04 19.30 -13.19
N ARG A 40 -15.54 19.90 -12.10
CA ARG A 40 -14.16 20.42 -12.02
C ARG A 40 -13.12 19.34 -12.15
N ILE A 41 -13.33 18.22 -11.45
CA ILE A 41 -12.43 17.07 -11.52
C ILE A 41 -12.41 16.50 -12.93
N LEU A 42 -13.60 16.32 -13.54
CA LEU A 42 -13.72 15.80 -14.90
C LEU A 42 -13.11 16.74 -15.94
N LYS A 43 -13.28 18.06 -15.77
CA LYS A 43 -12.64 19.04 -16.65
C LYS A 43 -11.12 18.92 -16.60
N ALA A 44 -10.53 18.78 -15.42
CA ALA A 44 -9.09 18.61 -15.28
C ALA A 44 -8.64 17.27 -15.88
N ALA A 45 -9.39 16.18 -15.65
CA ALA A 45 -9.10 14.86 -16.21
C ALA A 45 -9.21 14.86 -17.75
N ASN A 46 -10.24 15.45 -18.31
CA ASN A 46 -10.40 15.59 -19.77
C ASN A 46 -9.26 16.43 -20.37
N THR A 47 -8.85 17.51 -19.71
CA THR A 47 -7.72 18.34 -20.18
C THR A 47 -6.40 17.56 -20.14
N LEU A 48 -6.19 16.77 -19.11
CA LEU A 48 -4.98 15.94 -18.98
C LEU A 48 -4.94 14.87 -20.07
N ILE A 49 -6.03 14.13 -20.24
CA ILE A 49 -6.07 13.00 -21.17
C ILE A 49 -6.08 13.45 -22.63
N ALA A 50 -6.51 14.67 -22.93
CA ALA A 50 -6.47 15.24 -24.28
C ALA A 50 -5.06 15.38 -24.87
N ASN A 51 -4.00 15.19 -24.05
CA ASN A 51 -2.62 15.14 -24.54
C ASN A 51 -2.24 13.78 -25.12
N ASN A 52 -3.07 12.74 -24.95
CA ASN A 52 -2.82 11.44 -25.55
C ASN A 52 -3.48 11.32 -26.91
N GLU A 53 -2.93 10.44 -27.75
CA GLU A 53 -3.62 9.99 -28.96
C GLU A 53 -4.80 9.10 -28.57
N HIS A 54 -5.97 9.40 -29.07
CA HIS A 54 -7.21 8.69 -28.72
C HIS A 54 -7.65 7.77 -29.84
N VAL A 55 -8.00 6.55 -29.48
CA VAL A 55 -8.71 5.61 -30.38
C VAL A 55 -10.14 6.10 -30.64
N PHE A 56 -10.77 6.66 -29.61
CA PHE A 56 -12.12 7.23 -29.68
C PHE A 56 -12.17 8.56 -28.97
N GLU A 57 -12.64 9.60 -29.64
CA GLU A 57 -12.96 10.84 -28.95
C GLU A 57 -14.05 10.61 -27.92
N LYS A 58 -13.80 10.99 -26.67
CA LYS A 58 -14.75 10.91 -25.57
C LYS A 58 -14.51 12.05 -24.58
N GLN A 59 -15.57 12.48 -23.92
CA GLN A 59 -15.51 13.54 -22.93
C GLN A 59 -16.38 13.17 -21.73
N LEU A 60 -15.77 12.99 -20.60
CA LEU A 60 -16.50 12.71 -19.37
C LEU A 60 -17.23 13.95 -18.87
N TRP A 61 -18.48 13.77 -18.48
CA TRP A 61 -19.33 14.82 -17.89
C TRP A 61 -20.13 14.27 -16.71
N SER A 62 -20.65 15.16 -15.84
CA SER A 62 -21.40 14.77 -14.66
C SER A 62 -22.47 15.80 -14.30
N GLU A 63 -23.55 15.32 -13.69
CA GLU A 63 -24.63 16.13 -13.12
C GLU A 63 -24.36 16.56 -11.67
N LEU A 64 -23.24 16.17 -11.07
CA LEU A 64 -22.91 16.47 -9.66
C LEU A 64 -22.48 17.93 -9.40
N GLY A 65 -22.70 18.82 -10.37
CA GLY A 65 -22.31 20.22 -10.27
C GLY A 65 -20.80 20.46 -10.34
N TYR A 66 -20.36 21.69 -10.11
CA TYR A 66 -18.94 22.06 -10.25
C TYR A 66 -18.04 21.50 -9.17
N GLY A 67 -18.53 21.38 -7.94
CA GLY A 67 -17.74 20.95 -6.78
C GLY A 67 -16.69 21.97 -6.31
N ASP A 68 -15.90 21.57 -5.31
CA ASP A 68 -14.84 22.42 -4.74
C ASP A 68 -13.67 22.62 -5.71
N PRO A 69 -12.93 23.75 -5.61
CA PRO A 69 -11.73 23.99 -6.40
C PRO A 69 -10.63 22.95 -6.13
N LEU A 70 -9.96 22.52 -7.21
CA LEU A 70 -8.72 21.75 -7.09
C LEU A 70 -7.61 22.64 -6.51
N ARG A 71 -6.81 22.06 -5.61
CA ARG A 71 -5.67 22.75 -4.99
C ARG A 71 -4.39 22.03 -5.34
N VAL A 72 -3.37 22.78 -5.72
CA VAL A 72 -2.00 22.29 -5.89
C VAL A 72 -1.16 22.89 -4.77
N ILE A 73 -0.53 22.04 -3.98
CA ILE A 73 0.32 22.44 -2.86
C ILE A 73 1.76 22.03 -3.19
N ARG A 74 2.67 22.98 -3.19
CA ARG A 74 4.11 22.71 -3.35
C ARG A 74 4.73 22.58 -1.97
N CYS A 75 5.46 21.49 -1.75
CA CYS A 75 6.17 21.21 -0.52
C CYS A 75 7.68 21.22 -0.77
N ALA A 76 8.47 21.40 0.28
CA ALA A 76 9.92 21.47 0.19
C ALA A 76 10.54 20.08 -0.10
N ASP A 77 9.95 19.04 0.51
CA ASP A 77 10.39 17.66 0.41
C ASP A 77 9.22 16.70 0.66
N GLU A 78 9.46 15.41 0.53
CA GLU A 78 8.48 14.34 0.71
C GLU A 78 7.91 14.26 2.13
N GLN A 79 8.70 14.63 3.12
CA GLN A 79 8.27 14.61 4.53
C GLN A 79 7.34 15.79 4.83
N ALA A 80 7.65 16.96 4.30
CA ALA A 80 6.77 18.12 4.35
C ALA A 80 5.45 17.86 3.62
N GLU A 81 5.49 17.16 2.46
CA GLU A 81 4.30 16.74 1.72
C GLU A 81 3.40 15.84 2.58
N ALA A 82 3.94 14.77 3.14
CA ALA A 82 3.18 13.85 3.99
C ALA A 82 2.55 14.55 5.20
N SER A 83 3.31 15.40 5.87
CA SER A 83 2.84 16.18 7.02
C SER A 83 1.74 17.17 6.61
N GLN A 84 1.89 17.84 5.48
CA GLN A 84 0.92 18.80 4.95
C GLN A 84 -0.39 18.12 4.55
N VAL A 85 -0.33 16.95 3.92
CA VAL A 85 -1.52 16.15 3.56
C VAL A 85 -2.33 15.81 4.80
N VAL A 86 -1.66 15.31 5.85
CA VAL A 86 -2.33 14.94 7.11
C VAL A 86 -2.92 16.19 7.79
N ALA A 87 -2.20 17.31 7.81
CA ALA A 87 -2.69 18.55 8.38
C ALA A 87 -3.95 19.07 7.65
N VAL A 88 -3.98 18.97 6.31
CA VAL A 88 -5.15 19.36 5.51
C VAL A 88 -6.36 18.47 5.82
N ILE A 89 -6.16 17.15 5.99
CA ILE A 89 -7.23 16.21 6.36
C ILE A 89 -7.80 16.60 7.74
N LEU A 90 -6.95 16.83 8.73
CA LEU A 90 -7.37 17.18 10.09
C LEU A 90 -8.14 18.51 10.13
N ASP A 91 -7.61 19.53 9.46
CA ASP A 91 -8.27 20.83 9.35
C ASP A 91 -9.64 20.73 8.65
N HIS A 92 -9.71 20.04 7.52
CA HIS A 92 -10.97 19.85 6.81
C HIS A 92 -11.98 19.04 7.63
N LYS A 93 -11.52 17.97 8.28
CA LYS A 93 -12.37 17.16 9.17
C LYS A 93 -12.97 18.01 10.30
N LEU A 94 -12.16 18.86 10.92
CA LEU A 94 -12.60 19.74 11.99
C LEU A 94 -13.66 20.75 11.51
N ARG A 95 -13.40 21.40 10.37
CA ARG A 95 -14.30 22.42 9.80
C ARG A 95 -15.59 21.84 9.24
N LYS A 96 -15.52 20.70 8.56
CA LYS A 96 -16.66 20.11 7.84
C LYS A 96 -17.34 18.97 8.60
N ARG A 97 -16.82 18.58 9.78
CA ARG A 97 -17.32 17.46 10.61
C ARG A 97 -17.42 16.14 9.85
N THR A 98 -16.49 15.89 8.94
CA THR A 98 -16.40 14.67 8.14
C THR A 98 -15.77 13.52 8.95
N ARG A 99 -15.86 12.29 8.45
CA ARG A 99 -15.23 11.11 9.04
C ARG A 99 -13.90 10.82 8.35
N PHE A 100 -12.97 10.13 9.01
CA PHE A 100 -11.71 9.72 8.36
C PHE A 100 -11.92 8.83 7.15
N GLY A 101 -12.98 8.01 7.11
CA GLY A 101 -13.33 7.19 5.95
C GLY A 101 -13.79 7.98 4.72
N ASP A 102 -14.02 9.29 4.85
CA ASP A 102 -14.40 10.14 3.73
C ASP A 102 -13.18 10.67 2.94
N TYR A 103 -11.96 10.32 3.36
CA TYR A 103 -10.70 10.74 2.73
C TYR A 103 -9.97 9.57 2.10
N ALA A 104 -9.28 9.84 1.01
CA ALA A 104 -8.34 8.91 0.40
C ALA A 104 -7.07 9.64 0.01
N ILE A 105 -5.92 9.03 0.28
CA ILE A 105 -4.61 9.50 -0.19
C ILE A 105 -4.17 8.54 -1.28
N LEU A 106 -3.96 9.06 -2.49
CA LEU A 106 -3.55 8.29 -3.65
C LEU A 106 -2.09 8.60 -3.99
N TYR A 107 -1.31 7.56 -4.26
CA TYR A 107 0.08 7.69 -4.67
C TYR A 107 0.41 6.67 -5.76
N ARG A 108 1.46 6.92 -6.55
CA ARG A 108 1.83 6.08 -7.69
C ARG A 108 2.64 4.85 -7.28
N GLY A 109 3.57 5.00 -6.35
CA GLY A 109 4.51 3.96 -5.96
C GLY A 109 4.36 3.56 -4.49
N ASN A 110 4.41 2.25 -4.19
CA ASN A 110 4.25 1.75 -2.81
C ASN A 110 5.29 2.30 -1.82
N HIS A 111 6.47 2.75 -2.29
CA HIS A 111 7.48 3.35 -1.44
C HIS A 111 7.03 4.67 -0.80
N GLN A 112 6.11 5.39 -1.46
CA GLN A 112 5.57 6.67 -0.99
C GLN A 112 4.67 6.50 0.24
N SER A 113 4.06 5.32 0.44
CA SER A 113 3.18 5.06 1.57
C SER A 113 3.85 5.25 2.92
N ARG A 114 5.16 4.96 3.02
CA ARG A 114 5.89 4.96 4.28
C ARG A 114 5.83 6.31 5.02
N LEU A 115 6.11 7.40 4.32
CA LEU A 115 6.11 8.73 4.94
C LEU A 115 4.70 9.17 5.33
N VAL A 116 3.72 8.84 4.47
CA VAL A 116 2.30 9.10 4.76
C VAL A 116 1.83 8.29 5.97
N GLU A 117 2.17 7.00 6.05
CA GLU A 117 1.83 6.15 7.21
C GLU A 117 2.46 6.70 8.50
N LEU A 118 3.73 7.13 8.46
CA LEU A 118 4.39 7.75 9.61
C LEU A 118 3.68 9.03 10.05
N ALA A 119 3.34 9.91 9.12
CA ALA A 119 2.65 11.17 9.44
C ALA A 119 1.25 10.91 10.03
N LEU A 120 0.51 9.94 9.50
CA LEU A 120 -0.80 9.53 10.03
C LEU A 120 -0.66 8.94 11.45
N GLN A 121 0.34 8.08 11.69
CA GLN A 121 0.60 7.49 13.00
C GLN A 121 0.99 8.55 14.04
N GLN A 122 1.85 9.50 13.69
CA GLN A 122 2.26 10.59 14.58
C GLN A 122 1.07 11.45 15.05
N GLN A 123 0.08 11.62 14.17
CA GLN A 123 -1.14 12.36 14.46
C GLN A 123 -2.30 11.46 14.96
N GLN A 124 -2.03 10.19 15.21
CA GLN A 124 -3.01 9.20 15.67
C GLN A 124 -4.24 9.09 14.76
N VAL A 125 -4.06 9.31 13.45
CA VAL A 125 -5.11 9.19 12.45
C VAL A 125 -5.23 7.72 12.02
N PRO A 126 -6.38 7.07 12.21
CA PRO A 126 -6.59 5.71 11.75
C PRO A 126 -6.61 5.67 10.22
N TYR A 127 -5.96 4.69 9.64
CA TYR A 127 -5.91 4.51 8.19
C TYR A 127 -6.01 3.03 7.80
N HIS A 128 -6.40 2.80 6.56
CA HIS A 128 -6.39 1.49 5.91
C HIS A 128 -5.59 1.58 4.61
N LEU A 129 -4.59 0.72 4.46
CA LEU A 129 -3.79 0.63 3.23
C LEU A 129 -4.42 -0.38 2.28
N SER A 130 -4.84 0.09 1.10
CA SER A 130 -5.45 -0.74 0.06
C SER A 130 -4.45 -1.00 -1.07
N GLY A 131 -4.42 -2.23 -1.59
CA GLY A 131 -3.60 -2.60 -2.74
C GLY A 131 -2.11 -2.80 -2.48
N GLY A 132 -1.67 -2.76 -1.23
CA GLY A 132 -0.28 -2.99 -0.84
C GLY A 132 -0.15 -3.55 0.56
N THR A 133 1.06 -3.98 0.92
CA THR A 133 1.39 -4.34 2.30
C THR A 133 2.02 -3.12 2.96
N SER A 134 1.49 -2.71 4.12
CA SER A 134 2.10 -1.66 4.93
C SER A 134 3.60 -1.91 5.09
N PHE A 135 4.41 -0.86 5.06
CA PHE A 135 5.85 -0.97 5.28
C PHE A 135 6.17 -1.81 6.52
N PHE A 136 5.46 -1.57 7.62
CA PHE A 136 5.66 -2.30 8.87
C PHE A 136 5.11 -3.73 8.87
N ALA A 137 4.27 -4.08 7.91
CA ALA A 137 3.74 -5.43 7.75
C ALA A 137 4.59 -6.31 6.82
N ARG A 138 5.61 -5.75 6.17
CA ARG A 138 6.53 -6.49 5.30
C ARG A 138 7.34 -7.50 6.11
N ASN A 139 7.60 -8.65 5.52
CA ASN A 139 8.33 -9.73 6.21
C ASN A 139 9.73 -9.29 6.62
N GLU A 140 10.45 -8.61 5.73
CA GLU A 140 11.81 -8.12 5.98
C GLU A 140 11.86 -7.17 7.18
N VAL A 141 10.87 -6.27 7.29
CA VAL A 141 10.77 -5.34 8.42
C VAL A 141 10.45 -6.08 9.71
N LYS A 142 9.51 -7.02 9.68
CA LYS A 142 9.18 -7.86 10.84
C LYS A 142 10.35 -8.71 11.28
N ASP A 143 11.15 -9.22 10.34
CA ASP A 143 12.33 -10.02 10.64
C ASP A 143 13.40 -9.17 11.35
N ILE A 144 13.73 -7.99 10.82
CA ILE A 144 14.66 -7.04 11.45
C ILE A 144 14.16 -6.64 12.85
N MET A 145 12.87 -6.33 12.98
CA MET A 145 12.28 -5.99 14.28
C MET A 145 12.36 -7.14 15.27
N SER A 146 12.25 -8.39 14.82
CA SER A 146 12.40 -9.56 15.69
C SER A 146 13.83 -9.73 16.16
N TYR A 147 14.84 -9.47 15.31
CA TYR A 147 16.24 -9.42 15.75
C TYR A 147 16.45 -8.36 16.82
N LEU A 148 15.94 -7.14 16.61
CA LEU A 148 16.08 -6.06 17.60
C LEU A 148 15.36 -6.38 18.91
N ARG A 149 14.20 -7.03 18.87
CA ARG A 149 13.49 -7.50 20.07
C ARG A 149 14.30 -8.49 20.87
N LEU A 150 14.97 -9.45 20.22
CA LEU A 150 15.83 -10.40 20.91
C LEU A 150 17.06 -9.76 21.53
N VAL A 151 17.60 -8.69 20.95
CA VAL A 151 18.68 -7.91 21.58
C VAL A 151 18.19 -7.23 22.87
N LEU A 152 16.97 -6.72 22.87
CA LEU A 152 16.36 -6.06 24.03
C LEU A 152 15.83 -7.06 25.07
N ASN A 153 15.24 -8.15 24.61
CA ASN A 153 14.68 -9.22 25.45
C ASN A 153 15.03 -10.58 24.86
N PRO A 154 16.12 -11.22 25.34
CA PRO A 154 16.52 -12.54 24.88
C PRO A 154 15.49 -13.66 25.16
N ASN A 155 14.48 -13.39 25.98
CA ASN A 155 13.43 -14.34 26.33
C ASN A 155 12.16 -14.20 25.46
N ASP A 156 12.19 -13.40 24.38
CA ASP A 156 11.08 -13.31 23.43
C ASP A 156 11.08 -14.49 22.45
N ASP A 157 10.45 -15.59 22.85
CA ASP A 157 10.38 -16.82 22.05
C ASP A 157 9.66 -16.63 20.72
N ASN A 158 8.69 -15.70 20.65
CA ASN A 158 8.02 -15.38 19.38
C ASN A 158 8.99 -14.73 18.38
N ALA A 159 9.80 -13.78 18.86
CA ALA A 159 10.83 -13.17 18.05
C ALA A 159 11.90 -14.20 17.64
N PHE A 160 12.30 -15.10 18.53
CA PHE A 160 13.24 -16.18 18.26
C PHE A 160 12.72 -17.10 17.14
N LEU A 161 11.52 -17.64 17.27
CA LEU A 161 10.92 -18.54 16.27
C LEU A 161 10.80 -17.88 14.90
N ARG A 162 10.48 -16.59 14.88
CA ARG A 162 10.39 -15.86 13.62
C ARG A 162 11.71 -15.79 12.87
N ILE A 163 12.83 -15.60 13.56
CA ILE A 163 14.14 -15.42 12.93
C ILE A 163 14.99 -16.69 12.92
N ALA A 164 14.54 -17.78 13.53
CA ALA A 164 15.29 -19.02 13.63
C ALA A 164 15.83 -19.49 12.26
N ASN A 165 15.07 -19.33 11.19
CA ASN A 165 15.44 -19.64 9.81
C ASN A 165 15.63 -18.41 8.90
N VAL A 166 15.83 -17.23 9.46
CA VAL A 166 16.11 -15.97 8.72
C VAL A 166 17.45 -15.40 9.20
N PRO A 167 18.53 -15.46 8.42
CA PRO A 167 18.70 -16.18 7.13
C PRO A 167 18.55 -17.70 7.27
N ARG A 168 18.41 -18.39 6.14
CA ARG A 168 18.15 -19.84 6.15
C ARG A 168 19.27 -20.63 6.85
N ARG A 169 18.94 -21.28 7.96
CA ARG A 169 19.87 -22.07 8.79
C ARG A 169 19.61 -23.57 8.73
N LYS A 170 18.67 -24.01 7.87
CA LYS A 170 18.28 -25.42 7.69
C LYS A 170 17.72 -26.08 8.96
N LEU A 171 17.14 -25.31 9.87
CA LEU A 171 16.45 -25.85 11.03
C LEU A 171 15.09 -26.39 10.61
N GLY A 172 14.90 -27.71 10.75
CA GLY A 172 13.63 -28.35 10.46
C GLY A 172 12.58 -28.15 11.55
N ALA A 173 11.33 -28.47 11.24
CA ALA A 173 10.24 -28.40 12.22
C ALA A 173 10.51 -29.30 13.43
N SER A 174 11.03 -30.52 13.20
CA SER A 174 11.40 -31.48 14.27
C SER A 174 12.50 -30.94 15.18
N THR A 175 13.46 -30.19 14.65
CA THR A 175 14.55 -29.58 15.44
C THR A 175 13.99 -28.46 16.32
N LEU A 176 13.12 -27.62 15.78
CA LEU A 176 12.48 -26.55 16.57
C LEU A 176 11.54 -27.11 17.63
N GLU A 177 10.83 -28.19 17.33
CA GLU A 177 9.99 -28.91 18.29
C GLU A 177 10.81 -29.52 19.44
N ALA A 178 11.92 -30.20 19.12
CA ALA A 178 12.83 -30.74 20.09
C ALA A 178 13.41 -29.66 21.02
N LEU A 179 13.82 -28.53 20.43
CA LEU A 179 14.28 -27.35 21.19
C LEU A 179 13.19 -26.81 22.10
N GLY A 180 11.94 -26.72 21.62
CA GLY A 180 10.80 -26.26 22.42
C GLY A 180 10.51 -27.21 23.59
N ASN A 181 10.55 -28.50 23.37
CA ASN A 181 10.36 -29.52 24.44
C ASN A 181 11.46 -29.45 25.48
N PHE A 182 12.72 -29.26 25.06
CA PHE A 182 13.85 -29.08 25.97
C PHE A 182 13.69 -27.78 26.78
N ALA A 183 13.39 -26.66 26.15
CA ALA A 183 13.16 -25.37 26.82
C ALA A 183 12.05 -25.45 27.87
N ASN A 184 10.93 -26.10 27.52
CA ASN A 184 9.81 -26.31 28.43
C ASN A 184 10.21 -27.18 29.64
N GLY A 185 10.95 -28.27 29.41
CA GLY A 185 11.45 -29.16 30.47
C GLY A 185 12.43 -28.46 31.43
N GLN A 186 13.20 -27.51 30.92
CA GLN A 186 14.17 -26.74 31.70
C GLN A 186 13.59 -25.39 32.22
N HIS A 187 12.33 -25.10 31.97
CA HIS A 187 11.68 -23.82 32.34
C HIS A 187 12.49 -22.58 31.90
N CYS A 188 13.00 -22.60 30.66
CA CYS A 188 13.82 -21.51 30.11
C CYS A 188 13.33 -21.10 28.72
N SER A 189 13.80 -19.93 28.21
CA SER A 189 13.49 -19.49 26.86
C SER A 189 14.22 -20.32 25.79
N LEU A 190 13.73 -20.26 24.55
CA LEU A 190 14.38 -20.93 23.41
C LEU A 190 15.83 -20.47 23.21
N SER A 191 16.09 -19.18 23.40
CA SER A 191 17.45 -18.64 23.33
C SER A 191 18.37 -19.20 24.43
N GLN A 192 17.87 -19.29 25.66
CA GLN A 192 18.62 -19.90 26.76
C GLN A 192 18.83 -21.41 26.57
N ALA A 193 17.82 -22.10 25.99
CA ALA A 193 17.93 -23.51 25.65
C ALA A 193 19.07 -23.77 24.65
N CYS A 194 19.22 -22.91 23.63
CA CYS A 194 20.34 -23.04 22.67
C CYS A 194 21.70 -22.96 23.37
N THR A 195 21.89 -22.00 24.28
CA THR A 195 23.18 -21.85 25.00
C THR A 195 23.46 -23.00 25.95
N ARG A 196 22.44 -23.62 26.55
CA ARG A 196 22.61 -24.80 27.44
C ARG A 196 22.96 -26.04 26.67
N ILE A 197 22.35 -26.29 25.51
CA ILE A 197 22.68 -27.43 24.66
C ILE A 197 24.15 -27.37 24.25
N ASP A 198 24.68 -26.19 23.87
CA ASP A 198 26.10 -26.05 23.51
C ASP A 198 27.05 -26.29 24.68
N SER A 199 26.62 -26.05 25.91
CA SER A 199 27.43 -26.23 27.12
C SER A 199 27.43 -27.67 27.66
N GLU A 200 26.43 -28.46 27.33
CA GLU A 200 26.28 -29.84 27.79
C GLU A 200 26.97 -30.87 26.88
N ASN A 201 27.63 -30.44 25.78
CA ASN A 201 28.37 -31.31 24.85
C ASN A 201 27.66 -32.64 24.60
N ILE A 202 26.61 -32.60 23.85
CA ILE A 202 25.99 -33.81 23.27
C ILE A 202 26.49 -34.02 21.85
#